data_026d07e2924efbe04c4742fef1f524fb
#
_entry.id   026d07e2924efbe04c4742fef1f524fb
#
_cell.length_a   1.000
_cell.length_b   1.000
_cell.length_c   1.000
_cell.angle_alpha   90.00
_cell.angle_beta   90.00
_cell.angle_gamma   90.00
#
_symmetry.space_group_name_H-M   'P 1'
#
loop_
_entity.id
_entity.type
_entity.pdbx_description
1 polymer ?
#
loop_
_entity_poly.entity_id
_entity_poly.type
_entity_poly.pdbx_seq_one_letter_code
_entity_poly.pdbx_strand_id
1 'polypeptide(L)'
;MEQTNMKKAFLQLHLSVLLAGFTGLFGKLVTLNETTLAWYRLFFSTMILLVFTGLPRVGWKKLLQIAGCGTLLGLHWLLFYSSIKLSNVSIGVVCFASLGFFTSFFEPLIFRKRFSPIETLLALITIAGLVCIFSFDS
;
A
#
# COMPACT_ATOMS: atom_id res chain seq x y z
N MET A 1 27.70 15.64 0.11
CA MET A 1 26.60 15.34 1.07
C MET A 1 25.31 14.90 0.38
N GLU A 2 24.90 15.48 -0.73
CA GLU A 2 23.64 15.17 -1.44
C GLU A 2 23.59 13.73 -2.00
N GLN A 3 24.65 13.25 -2.63
CA GLN A 3 24.72 11.88 -3.18
C GLN A 3 24.65 10.78 -2.11
N THR A 4 25.18 11.03 -0.92
CA THR A 4 25.12 10.06 0.19
C THR A 4 23.70 9.94 0.74
N ASN A 5 22.95 11.05 0.75
CA ASN A 5 21.54 11.06 1.14
C ASN A 5 20.66 10.33 0.11
N MET A 6 20.94 10.50 -1.18
CA MET A 6 20.24 9.77 -2.24
C MET A 6 20.43 8.25 -2.14
N LYS A 7 21.65 7.76 -1.95
CA LYS A 7 21.93 6.31 -1.79
C LYS A 7 21.19 5.74 -0.57
N LYS A 8 21.18 6.45 0.56
CA LYS A 8 20.43 6.04 1.75
C LYS A 8 18.92 5.99 1.48
N ALA A 9 18.37 7.00 0.81
CA ALA A 9 16.95 7.04 0.44
C ALA A 9 16.57 5.87 -0.48
N PHE A 10 17.39 5.57 -1.48
CA PHE A 10 17.19 4.40 -2.36
C PHE A 10 17.24 3.08 -1.60
N LEU A 11 18.22 2.91 -0.70
CA LEU A 11 18.31 1.71 0.13
C LEU A 11 17.09 1.54 1.04
N GLN A 12 16.64 2.62 1.67
CA GLN A 12 15.45 2.63 2.51
C GLN A 12 14.18 2.29 1.71
N LEU A 13 14.06 2.84 0.49
CA LEU A 13 12.95 2.54 -0.41
C LEU A 13 12.93 1.05 -0.78
N HIS A 14 14.07 0.49 -1.20
CA HIS A 14 14.14 -0.93 -1.58
C HIS A 14 13.86 -1.85 -0.40
N LEU A 15 14.39 -1.52 0.78
CA LEU A 15 14.10 -2.28 2.00
C LEU A 15 12.61 -2.21 2.36
N SER A 16 11.99 -1.05 2.23
CA SER A 16 10.55 -0.87 2.48
C SER A 16 9.70 -1.69 1.51
N VAL A 17 10.05 -1.70 0.23
CA VAL A 17 9.36 -2.51 -0.81
C VAL A 17 9.53 -4.01 -0.53
N LEU A 18 10.74 -4.44 -0.17
CA LEU A 18 11.00 -5.84 0.22
C LEU A 18 10.14 -6.25 1.42
N LEU A 19 10.14 -5.46 2.48
CA LEU A 19 9.33 -5.71 3.68
C LEU A 19 7.82 -5.69 3.36
N ALA A 20 7.38 -4.80 2.49
CA ALA A 20 5.99 -4.76 2.04
C ALA A 20 5.60 -6.04 1.27
N GLY A 21 6.51 -6.61 0.47
CA GLY A 21 6.29 -7.88 -0.23
C GLY A 21 6.03 -9.05 0.72
N PHE A 22 6.72 -9.12 1.84
CA PHE A 22 6.46 -10.14 2.87
C PHE A 22 5.07 -10.03 3.51
N THR A 23 4.42 -8.89 3.44
CA THR A 23 3.09 -8.67 4.03
C THR A 23 2.05 -9.65 3.48
N GLY A 24 2.05 -9.89 2.17
CA GLY A 24 1.14 -10.84 1.52
C GLY A 24 1.40 -12.28 1.99
N LEU A 25 2.67 -12.66 2.08
CA LEU A 25 3.07 -13.97 2.56
C LEU A 25 2.63 -14.21 4.01
N PHE A 26 2.89 -13.28 4.91
CA PHE A 26 2.42 -13.37 6.29
C PHE A 26 0.90 -13.38 6.39
N GLY A 27 0.19 -12.65 5.51
CA GLY A 27 -1.27 -12.70 5.43
C GLY A 27 -1.83 -14.09 5.11
N LYS A 28 -1.08 -14.92 4.36
CA LYS A 28 -1.44 -16.32 4.06
C LYS A 28 -1.03 -17.28 5.17
N LEU A 29 0.15 -17.10 5.74
CA LEU A 29 0.70 -18.00 6.77
C LEU A 29 -0.05 -17.90 8.10
N VAL A 30 -0.56 -16.72 8.43
CA VAL A 30 -1.30 -16.51 9.68
C VAL A 30 -2.73 -17.04 9.54
N THR A 31 -3.10 -17.96 10.41
CA THR A 31 -4.40 -18.64 10.41
C THR A 31 -5.55 -17.81 10.96
N LEU A 32 -5.26 -16.60 11.44
CA LEU A 32 -6.28 -15.65 11.92
C LEU A 32 -7.22 -15.23 10.77
N ASN A 33 -8.44 -14.87 11.16
CA ASN A 33 -9.40 -14.26 10.24
C ASN A 33 -8.87 -12.88 9.77
N GLU A 34 -9.24 -12.49 8.55
CA GLU A 34 -8.76 -11.26 7.88
C GLU A 34 -9.02 -10.00 8.69
N THR A 35 -10.17 -9.90 9.36
CA THR A 35 -10.52 -8.78 10.22
C THR A 35 -9.60 -8.69 11.42
N THR A 36 -9.35 -9.82 12.08
CA THR A 36 -8.46 -9.91 13.24
C THR A 36 -7.02 -9.58 12.85
N LEU A 37 -6.58 -10.08 11.69
CA LEU A 37 -5.24 -9.81 11.16
C LEU A 37 -5.04 -8.31 10.85
N ALA A 38 -6.01 -7.69 10.17
CA ALA A 38 -5.99 -6.25 9.89
C ALA A 38 -5.99 -5.43 11.20
N TRP A 39 -6.80 -5.84 12.18
CA TRP A 39 -6.88 -5.16 13.47
C TRP A 39 -5.53 -5.22 14.22
N TYR A 40 -4.92 -6.39 14.38
CA TYR A 40 -3.62 -6.52 15.03
C TYR A 40 -2.53 -5.70 14.32
N ARG A 41 -2.51 -5.72 12.99
CA ARG A 41 -1.56 -4.93 12.22
C ARG A 41 -1.70 -3.43 12.52
N LEU A 42 -2.92 -2.89 12.47
CA LEU A 42 -3.17 -1.49 12.75
C LEU A 42 -2.86 -1.14 14.21
N PHE A 43 -3.23 -2.01 15.14
CA PHE A 43 -2.97 -1.83 16.56
C PHE A 43 -1.49 -1.76 16.87
N PHE A 44 -0.69 -2.76 16.45
CA PHE A 44 0.74 -2.77 16.72
C PHE A 44 1.48 -1.64 15.99
N SER A 45 1.11 -1.34 14.74
CA SER A 45 1.68 -0.22 14.01
C SER A 45 1.41 1.12 14.72
N THR A 46 0.21 1.31 15.23
CA THR A 46 -0.16 2.51 15.99
C THR A 46 0.60 2.59 17.31
N MET A 47 0.71 1.48 18.05
CA MET A 47 1.47 1.42 19.30
C MET A 47 2.93 1.79 19.09
N ILE A 48 3.58 1.19 18.09
CA ILE A 48 4.97 1.50 17.73
C ILE A 48 5.11 2.98 17.37
N LEU A 49 4.22 3.49 16.52
CA LEU A 49 4.27 4.88 16.09
C LEU A 49 4.13 5.83 17.27
N LEU A 50 3.19 5.58 18.19
CA LEU A 50 2.98 6.39 19.38
C LEU A 50 4.21 6.43 20.30
N VAL A 51 4.93 5.32 20.42
CA VAL A 51 6.18 5.26 21.21
C VAL A 51 7.25 6.18 20.63
N PHE A 52 7.38 6.23 19.29
CA PHE A 52 8.41 7.05 18.63
C PHE A 52 8.02 8.51 18.42
N THR A 53 6.74 8.79 18.17
CA THR A 53 6.28 10.14 17.81
C THR A 53 5.52 10.86 18.93
N GLY A 54 5.07 10.11 19.95
CA GLY A 54 4.18 10.63 20.99
C GLY A 54 2.77 10.95 20.45
N LEU A 55 1.91 11.41 21.34
CA LEU A 55 0.54 11.81 20.97
C LEU A 55 0.55 13.14 20.21
N PRO A 56 0.06 13.18 18.97
CA PRO A 56 0.02 14.40 18.20
C PRO A 56 -1.03 15.37 18.76
N ARG A 57 -0.61 16.59 19.06
CA ARG A 57 -1.52 17.68 19.45
C ARG A 57 -2.08 18.34 18.20
N VAL A 58 -3.19 17.80 17.69
CA VAL A 58 -3.84 18.32 16.49
C VAL A 58 -5.23 18.86 16.80
N GLY A 59 -5.64 19.91 16.10
CA GLY A 59 -6.99 20.47 16.22
C GLY A 59 -8.06 19.49 15.68
N TRP A 60 -9.30 19.61 16.14
CA TRP A 60 -10.41 18.72 15.84
C TRP A 60 -10.65 18.47 14.34
N LYS A 61 -10.57 19.52 13.51
CA LYS A 61 -10.72 19.40 12.04
C LYS A 61 -9.66 18.47 11.43
N LYS A 62 -8.43 18.61 11.88
CA LYS A 62 -7.30 17.81 11.42
C LYS A 62 -7.41 16.37 11.92
N LEU A 63 -7.93 16.18 13.14
CA LEU A 63 -8.21 14.85 13.70
C LEU A 63 -9.25 14.11 12.86
N LEU A 64 -10.34 14.76 12.46
CA LEU A 64 -11.37 14.16 11.60
C LEU A 64 -10.80 13.76 10.21
N GLN A 65 -9.94 14.59 9.64
CA GLN A 65 -9.28 14.26 8.36
C GLN A 65 -8.38 13.03 8.52
N ILE A 66 -7.57 12.98 9.58
CA ILE A 66 -6.70 11.82 9.88
C ILE A 66 -7.56 10.57 10.13
N ALA A 67 -8.64 10.69 10.89
CA ALA A 67 -9.56 9.57 11.15
C ALA A 67 -10.20 9.05 9.85
N GLY A 68 -10.62 9.94 8.94
CA GLY A 68 -11.13 9.54 7.63
C GLY A 68 -10.09 8.79 6.79
N CYS A 69 -8.87 9.29 6.69
CA CYS A 69 -7.78 8.59 6.02
C CYS A 69 -7.46 7.25 6.70
N GLY A 70 -7.45 7.20 8.03
CA GLY A 70 -7.23 5.97 8.79
C GLY A 70 -8.31 4.92 8.55
N THR A 71 -9.57 5.33 8.45
CA THR A 71 -10.69 4.43 8.13
C THR A 71 -10.54 3.84 6.72
N LEU A 72 -10.20 4.66 5.73
CA LEU A 72 -9.93 4.18 4.36
C LEU A 72 -8.75 3.21 4.32
N LEU A 73 -7.69 3.50 5.07
CA LEU A 73 -6.53 2.60 5.18
C LEU A 73 -6.91 1.29 5.85
N GLY A 74 -7.73 1.32 6.90
CA GLY A 74 -8.23 0.12 7.58
C GLY A 74 -9.07 -0.75 6.65
N LEU A 75 -9.98 -0.14 5.89
CA LEU A 75 -10.78 -0.81 4.88
C LEU A 75 -9.91 -1.42 3.77
N HIS A 76 -8.90 -0.69 3.30
CA HIS A 76 -7.93 -1.20 2.34
C HIS A 76 -7.25 -2.48 2.84
N TRP A 77 -6.77 -2.52 4.08
CA TRP A 77 -6.12 -3.72 4.64
C TRP A 77 -7.09 -4.88 4.81
N LEU A 78 -8.33 -4.59 5.22
CA LEU A 78 -9.36 -5.62 5.32
C LEU A 78 -9.61 -6.28 3.94
N LEU A 79 -9.83 -5.48 2.91
CA LEU A 79 -10.07 -5.97 1.54
C LEU A 79 -8.85 -6.70 0.98
N PHE A 80 -7.63 -6.21 1.25
CA PHE A 80 -6.39 -6.85 0.83
C PHE A 80 -6.24 -8.25 1.43
N TYR A 81 -6.43 -8.40 2.75
CA TYR A 81 -6.34 -9.71 3.37
C TYR A 81 -7.49 -10.64 2.97
N SER A 82 -8.68 -10.11 2.77
CA SER A 82 -9.81 -10.88 2.23
C SER A 82 -9.50 -11.42 0.84
N SER A 83 -8.90 -10.62 -0.04
CA SER A 83 -8.51 -11.06 -1.38
C SER A 83 -7.50 -12.20 -1.35
N ILE A 84 -6.49 -12.14 -0.46
CA ILE A 84 -5.48 -13.20 -0.30
C ILE A 84 -6.11 -14.50 0.21
N LYS A 85 -7.08 -14.42 1.12
CA LYS A 85 -7.73 -15.60 1.72
C LYS A 85 -8.76 -16.23 0.81
N LEU A 86 -9.49 -15.44 0.04
CA LEU A 86 -10.50 -15.92 -0.91
C LEU A 86 -9.90 -16.43 -2.23
N SER A 87 -8.70 -15.97 -2.57
CA SER A 87 -8.01 -16.32 -3.80
C SER A 87 -6.62 -16.89 -3.48
N ASN A 88 -5.57 -16.19 -3.86
CA ASN A 88 -4.19 -16.55 -3.53
C ASN A 88 -3.32 -15.30 -3.30
N VAL A 89 -2.13 -15.52 -2.73
CA VAL A 89 -1.19 -14.41 -2.43
C VAL A 89 -0.76 -13.69 -3.69
N SER A 90 -0.53 -14.44 -4.78
CA SER A 90 -0.08 -13.88 -6.06
C SER A 90 -1.10 -12.88 -6.61
N ILE A 91 -2.38 -13.25 -6.64
CA ILE A 91 -3.47 -12.38 -7.09
C ILE A 91 -3.57 -11.12 -6.23
N GLY A 92 -3.54 -11.26 -4.90
CA GLY A 92 -3.59 -10.11 -3.99
C GLY A 92 -2.44 -9.13 -4.19
N VAL A 93 -1.20 -9.63 -4.32
CA VAL A 93 0.00 -8.80 -4.52
C VAL A 93 0.03 -8.18 -5.92
N VAL A 94 -0.38 -8.92 -6.94
CA VAL A 94 -0.43 -8.44 -8.32
C VAL A 94 -1.51 -7.36 -8.47
N CYS A 95 -2.70 -7.54 -7.89
CA CYS A 95 -3.72 -6.49 -7.84
C CYS A 95 -3.22 -5.23 -7.11
N PHE A 96 -2.39 -5.39 -6.07
CA PHE A 96 -1.76 -4.25 -5.41
C PHE A 96 -0.83 -3.46 -6.34
N ALA A 97 -0.17 -4.11 -7.31
CA ALA A 97 0.65 -3.45 -8.31
C ALA A 97 -0.15 -2.48 -9.21
N SER A 98 -1.47 -2.67 -9.34
CA SER A 98 -2.35 -1.72 -10.05
C SER A 98 -2.41 -0.33 -9.41
N LEU A 99 -1.93 -0.20 -8.15
CA LEU A 99 -1.82 1.07 -7.45
C LEU A 99 -1.04 2.11 -8.27
N GLY A 100 0.04 1.69 -8.94
CA GLY A 100 0.83 2.56 -9.82
C GLY A 100 -0.01 3.19 -10.94
N PHE A 101 -0.90 2.39 -11.55
CA PHE A 101 -1.83 2.90 -12.57
C PHE A 101 -2.78 3.95 -12.00
N PHE A 102 -3.45 3.64 -10.92
CA PHE A 102 -4.38 4.59 -10.30
C PHE A 102 -3.67 5.86 -9.83
N THR A 103 -2.46 5.73 -9.27
CA THR A 103 -1.68 6.89 -8.83
C THR A 103 -1.28 7.79 -10.01
N SER A 104 -0.80 7.22 -11.12
CA SER A 104 -0.41 7.97 -12.31
C SER A 104 -1.58 8.76 -12.94
N PHE A 105 -2.81 8.29 -12.71
CA PHE A 105 -4.01 8.94 -13.20
C PHE A 105 -4.59 9.95 -12.20
N PHE A 106 -4.74 9.57 -10.93
CA PHE A 106 -5.39 10.42 -9.93
C PHE A 106 -4.47 11.53 -9.39
N GLU A 107 -3.17 11.30 -9.31
CA GLU A 107 -2.25 12.33 -8.81
C GLU A 107 -2.26 13.62 -9.64
N PRO A 108 -2.14 13.58 -10.98
CA PRO A 108 -2.26 14.78 -11.80
C PRO A 108 -3.62 15.46 -11.66
N LEU A 109 -4.70 14.68 -11.55
CA LEU A 109 -6.06 15.19 -11.43
C LEU A 109 -6.29 15.93 -10.10
N ILE A 110 -5.83 15.34 -8.98
CA ILE A 110 -6.02 15.91 -7.63
C ILE A 110 -5.10 17.11 -7.40
N PHE A 111 -3.84 16.99 -7.80
CA PHE A 111 -2.82 18.02 -7.57
C PHE A 111 -2.66 19.00 -8.74
N ARG A 112 -3.50 18.89 -9.78
CA ARG A 112 -3.44 19.73 -10.98
C ARG A 112 -2.05 19.78 -11.63
N LYS A 113 -1.32 18.63 -11.58
CA LYS A 113 -0.03 18.45 -12.23
C LYS A 113 -0.21 18.08 -13.70
N ARG A 114 0.86 18.19 -14.49
CA ARG A 114 0.85 17.69 -15.87
C ARG A 114 0.92 16.17 -15.87
N PHE A 115 0.17 15.52 -16.75
CA PHE A 115 0.26 14.10 -16.99
C PHE A 115 1.66 13.73 -17.51
N SER A 116 2.25 12.72 -16.93
CA SER A 116 3.52 12.15 -17.41
C SER A 116 3.23 10.99 -18.37
N PRO A 117 3.56 11.13 -19.67
CA PRO A 117 3.29 10.06 -20.62
C PRO A 117 4.08 8.78 -20.31
N ILE A 118 5.28 8.92 -19.73
CA ILE A 118 6.11 7.78 -19.34
C ILE A 118 5.45 7.01 -18.19
N GLU A 119 4.96 7.69 -17.16
CA GLU A 119 4.28 7.06 -16.03
C GLU A 119 2.99 6.36 -16.48
N THR A 120 2.22 7.00 -17.37
CA THR A 120 1.01 6.41 -17.95
C THR A 120 1.34 5.16 -18.78
N LEU A 121 2.41 5.20 -19.58
CA LEU A 121 2.85 4.04 -20.37
C LEU A 121 3.27 2.88 -19.47
N LEU A 122 4.08 3.14 -18.44
CA LEU A 122 4.51 2.12 -17.47
C LEU A 122 3.31 1.52 -16.72
N ALA A 123 2.35 2.35 -16.36
CA ALA A 123 1.11 1.90 -15.72
C ALA A 123 0.27 1.00 -16.64
N LEU A 124 0.17 1.33 -17.94
CA LEU A 124 -0.52 0.48 -18.92
C LEU A 124 0.19 -0.86 -19.12
N ILE A 125 1.54 -0.87 -19.16
CA ILE A 125 2.32 -2.10 -19.23
C ILE A 125 2.07 -2.96 -18.00
N THR A 126 1.99 -2.37 -16.81
CA THR A 126 1.66 -3.07 -15.56
C THR A 126 0.27 -3.71 -15.64
N ILE A 127 -0.74 -2.99 -16.10
CA ILE A 127 -2.11 -3.54 -16.28
C ILE A 127 -2.12 -4.67 -17.32
N ALA A 128 -1.41 -4.51 -18.44
CA ALA A 128 -1.31 -5.58 -19.44
C ALA A 128 -0.66 -6.85 -18.85
N GLY A 129 0.41 -6.70 -18.08
CA GLY A 129 1.02 -7.81 -17.34
C GLY A 129 0.05 -8.49 -16.38
N LEU A 130 -0.77 -7.69 -15.67
CA LEU A 130 -1.82 -8.17 -14.79
C LEU A 130 -2.83 -9.06 -15.55
N VAL A 131 -3.35 -8.55 -16.67
CA VAL A 131 -4.30 -9.27 -17.51
C VAL A 131 -3.70 -10.58 -18.00
N CYS A 132 -2.43 -10.59 -18.43
CA CYS A 132 -1.75 -11.82 -18.83
C CYS A 132 -1.72 -12.84 -17.68
N ILE A 133 -1.35 -12.44 -16.45
CA ILE A 133 -1.29 -13.34 -15.30
C ILE A 133 -2.67 -13.96 -15.03
N PHE A 134 -3.73 -13.16 -15.00
CA PHE A 134 -5.08 -13.65 -14.77
C PHE A 134 -5.60 -14.56 -15.91
N SER A 135 -5.18 -14.32 -17.15
CA SER A 135 -5.59 -15.15 -18.29
C SER A 135 -4.95 -16.53 -18.29
N PHE A 136 -3.81 -16.71 -17.59
CA PHE A 136 -3.13 -18.02 -17.47
C PHE A 136 -3.53 -18.80 -16.20
N ASP A 137 -4.19 -18.17 -15.24
CA ASP A 137 -4.56 -18.79 -13.95
C ASP A 137 -6.05 -19.23 -13.92
N SER A 138 -6.75 -19.06 -15.04
CA SER A 138 -8.13 -19.53 -15.29
C SER A 138 -8.11 -20.83 -16.11
#